data_d379c6af022447488661fbea424856e7
#
_entry.id   d379c6af022447488661fbea424856e7
#
_cell.length_a   1.000
_cell.length_b   1.000
_cell.length_c   1.000
_cell.angle_alpha   90.00
_cell.angle_beta   90.00
_cell.angle_gamma   90.00
#
_symmetry.space_group_name_H-M   'P 1'
#
loop_
_entity.id
_entity.type
_entity.pdbx_description
1 polymer ?
#
loop_
_entity_poly.entity_id
_entity_poly.type
_entity_poly.pdbx_seq_one_letter_code
_entity_poly.pdbx_strand_id
1 'polypeptide(L)'
;MTVNDNSKQEILNFHYKKNFLYKDLYKNPCNEIAINLIESWPKWPVDNRITCIYGPSGSGKSHIANIWKEKVDAVIYEGISHLTLGHIYSIKRPLIFENLISNHKWPEELLFEFFNEIKSSNNYLLITCNDNPLKFRWKLKDLISRISSFTNIEIKLPDDELIKKILVKQFSDRQLSLDKQFIEYISQRIERSYLAINNVVDII
;
A
#
# COMPACT_ATOMS: atom_id res chain seq x y z
N MET A 1 -18.66 -8.60 57.98
CA MET A 1 -17.64 -9.06 57.02
C MET A 1 -18.22 -8.90 55.63
N THR A 2 -17.89 -7.80 54.98
CA THR A 2 -18.32 -7.47 53.61
C THR A 2 -17.12 -7.70 52.70
N VAL A 3 -17.18 -8.73 51.88
CA VAL A 3 -16.19 -9.01 50.84
C VAL A 3 -16.51 -8.08 49.65
N ASN A 4 -15.69 -7.05 49.47
CA ASN A 4 -15.70 -6.23 48.25
C ASN A 4 -14.75 -6.89 47.24
N ASP A 5 -15.31 -7.67 46.33
CA ASP A 5 -14.57 -8.20 45.18
C ASP A 5 -14.89 -7.33 43.94
N ASN A 6 -14.10 -6.27 43.79
CA ASN A 6 -14.10 -5.42 42.59
C ASN A 6 -12.86 -5.78 41.75
N SER A 7 -12.81 -6.99 41.23
CA SER A 7 -11.86 -7.34 40.17
C SER A 7 -12.33 -6.68 38.86
N LYS A 8 -11.92 -5.43 38.64
CA LYS A 8 -12.01 -4.80 37.31
C LYS A 8 -11.02 -5.51 36.39
N GLN A 9 -11.57 -6.30 35.47
CA GLN A 9 -10.78 -6.86 34.38
C GLN A 9 -10.31 -5.69 33.49
N GLU A 10 -9.01 -5.37 33.50
CA GLU A 10 -8.44 -4.37 32.60
C GLU A 10 -8.35 -4.96 31.20
N ILE A 11 -8.99 -4.28 30.26
CA ILE A 11 -8.86 -4.60 28.83
C ILE A 11 -7.48 -4.12 28.40
N LEU A 12 -6.54 -5.04 28.23
CA LEU A 12 -5.24 -4.75 27.63
C LEU A 12 -5.43 -4.49 26.13
N ASN A 13 -5.46 -3.24 25.73
CA ASN A 13 -5.45 -2.85 24.33
C ASN A 13 -4.06 -3.13 23.74
N PHE A 14 -3.87 -4.32 23.21
CA PHE A 14 -2.72 -4.63 22.37
C PHE A 14 -2.89 -3.90 21.03
N HIS A 15 -2.20 -2.77 20.86
CA HIS A 15 -2.03 -2.19 19.54
C HIS A 15 -1.21 -3.16 18.68
N TYR A 16 -1.90 -4.01 17.93
CA TYR A 16 -1.26 -4.88 16.95
C TYR A 16 -0.62 -4.00 15.87
N LYS A 17 0.70 -3.83 15.93
CA LYS A 17 1.45 -3.22 14.84
C LYS A 17 1.25 -4.10 13.61
N LYS A 18 0.61 -3.57 12.56
CA LYS A 18 0.50 -4.25 11.27
C LYS A 18 1.91 -4.56 10.77
N ASN A 19 2.35 -5.79 10.97
CA ASN A 19 3.59 -6.28 10.39
C ASN A 19 3.30 -6.63 8.92
N PHE A 20 3.74 -5.79 8.01
CA PHE A 20 3.67 -6.04 6.57
C PHE A 20 4.77 -7.05 6.18
N LEU A 21 4.58 -8.32 6.52
CA LEU A 21 5.56 -9.34 6.20
C LEU A 21 5.34 -9.87 4.79
N TYR A 22 6.42 -10.13 4.07
CA TYR A 22 6.38 -10.73 2.73
C TYR A 22 5.59 -12.06 2.70
N LYS A 23 5.70 -12.88 3.75
CA LYS A 23 4.94 -14.13 3.89
C LYS A 23 3.41 -13.96 3.94
N ASP A 24 2.95 -12.71 4.17
CA ASP A 24 1.54 -12.37 4.27
C ASP A 24 0.98 -11.84 2.93
N LEU A 25 1.85 -11.78 1.92
CA LEU A 25 1.51 -11.34 0.59
C LEU A 25 1.05 -12.52 -0.28
N TYR A 26 -0.24 -12.61 -0.49
CA TYR A 26 -0.80 -13.63 -1.37
C TYR A 26 -0.85 -13.12 -2.81
N LYS A 27 -0.10 -13.78 -3.69
CA LYS A 27 -0.12 -13.52 -5.11
C LYS A 27 -1.42 -14.03 -5.74
N ASN A 28 -2.09 -13.16 -6.47
CA ASN A 28 -3.38 -13.43 -7.10
C ASN A 28 -3.48 -12.54 -8.36
N PRO A 29 -4.28 -12.88 -9.37
CA PRO A 29 -4.43 -12.07 -10.58
C PRO A 29 -4.73 -10.58 -10.34
N CYS A 30 -5.34 -10.22 -9.19
CA CYS A 30 -5.62 -8.82 -8.86
C CYS A 30 -4.37 -8.00 -8.51
N ASN A 31 -3.26 -8.61 -8.09
CA ASN A 31 -2.05 -7.94 -7.60
C ASN A 31 -0.74 -8.51 -8.19
N GLU A 32 -0.81 -9.54 -8.99
CA GLU A 32 0.35 -10.31 -9.47
C GLU A 32 1.38 -9.44 -10.18
N ILE A 33 0.95 -8.50 -11.02
CA ILE A 33 1.85 -7.63 -11.78
C ILE A 33 2.66 -6.74 -10.83
N ALA A 34 2.01 -6.17 -9.82
CA ALA A 34 2.67 -5.32 -8.82
C ALA A 34 3.66 -6.12 -7.96
N ILE A 35 3.28 -7.34 -7.56
CA ILE A 35 4.16 -8.24 -6.80
C ILE A 35 5.38 -8.63 -7.64
N ASN A 36 5.18 -9.05 -8.89
CA ASN A 36 6.29 -9.39 -9.79
C ASN A 36 7.26 -8.23 -9.97
N LEU A 37 6.75 -7.00 -10.05
CA LEU A 37 7.60 -5.83 -10.17
C LEU A 37 8.49 -5.64 -8.94
N ILE A 38 7.93 -5.66 -7.73
CA ILE A 38 8.75 -5.49 -6.51
C ILE A 38 9.69 -6.67 -6.28
N GLU A 39 9.32 -7.88 -6.74
CA GLU A 39 10.18 -9.06 -6.71
C GLU A 39 11.36 -8.94 -7.67
N SER A 40 11.17 -8.35 -8.84
CA SER A 40 12.21 -8.20 -9.87
C SER A 40 13.31 -7.21 -9.50
N TRP A 41 13.17 -6.43 -8.43
CA TRP A 41 14.21 -5.52 -7.96
C TRP A 41 15.57 -6.22 -7.82
N PRO A 42 16.69 -5.62 -8.24
CA PRO A 42 16.85 -4.26 -8.84
C PRO A 42 16.67 -4.21 -10.37
N LYS A 43 16.15 -5.23 -10.99
CA LYS A 43 15.98 -5.33 -12.46
C LYS A 43 14.75 -4.57 -12.97
N TRP A 44 14.44 -3.42 -12.35
CA TRP A 44 13.42 -2.54 -12.91
C TRP A 44 13.89 -1.97 -14.25
N PRO A 45 12.97 -1.70 -15.19
CA PRO A 45 13.34 -1.13 -16.49
C PRO A 45 14.15 0.16 -16.29
N VAL A 46 15.35 0.21 -16.89
CA VAL A 46 16.31 1.32 -16.70
C VAL A 46 15.72 2.67 -17.08
N ASP A 47 14.83 2.68 -18.07
CA ASP A 47 14.16 3.89 -18.55
C ASP A 47 12.98 4.31 -17.65
N ASN A 48 12.53 3.47 -16.75
CA ASN A 48 11.34 3.65 -15.91
C ASN A 48 11.65 3.48 -14.42
N ARG A 49 12.34 4.49 -13.86
CA ARG A 49 12.67 4.52 -12.43
C ARG A 49 11.50 4.95 -11.53
N ILE A 50 10.41 5.37 -12.14
CA ILE A 50 9.19 5.80 -11.44
C ILE A 50 8.08 4.80 -11.74
N THR A 51 7.59 4.18 -10.69
CA THR A 51 6.44 3.26 -10.77
C THR A 51 5.29 3.81 -9.96
N CYS A 52 4.10 3.81 -10.54
CA CYS A 52 2.86 4.13 -9.85
C CYS A 52 1.99 2.89 -9.74
N ILE A 53 1.71 2.48 -8.50
CA ILE A 53 0.74 1.44 -8.18
C ILE A 53 -0.58 2.13 -7.81
N TYR A 54 -1.64 1.88 -8.57
CA TYR A 54 -2.92 2.51 -8.31
C TYR A 54 -4.05 1.49 -8.19
N GLY A 55 -5.14 1.88 -7.55
CA GLY A 55 -6.32 1.05 -7.35
C GLY A 55 -7.15 1.54 -6.17
N PRO A 56 -8.34 0.96 -5.95
CA PRO A 56 -9.25 1.40 -4.91
C PRO A 56 -8.64 1.33 -3.51
N SER A 57 -9.22 2.08 -2.56
CA SER A 57 -8.84 1.98 -1.16
C SER A 57 -9.01 0.53 -0.68
N GLY A 58 -8.10 0.05 0.17
CA GLY A 58 -8.16 -1.33 0.66
C GLY A 58 -7.71 -2.41 -0.34
N SER A 59 -7.17 -2.06 -1.52
CA SER A 59 -6.66 -3.04 -2.50
C SER A 59 -5.27 -3.61 -2.18
N GLY A 60 -4.60 -3.14 -1.11
CA GLY A 60 -3.30 -3.67 -0.68
C GLY A 60 -2.08 -2.88 -1.16
N LYS A 61 -2.25 -1.69 -1.76
CA LYS A 61 -1.13 -0.85 -2.25
C LYS A 61 -0.07 -0.58 -1.19
N SER A 62 -0.50 -0.10 -0.02
CA SER A 62 0.40 0.19 1.11
C SER A 62 1.11 -1.05 1.63
N HIS A 63 0.47 -2.22 1.57
CA HIS A 63 1.13 -3.48 1.93
C HIS A 63 2.30 -3.77 0.98
N ILE A 64 2.07 -3.70 -0.33
CA ILE A 64 3.10 -3.90 -1.35
C ILE A 64 4.21 -2.85 -1.22
N ALA A 65 3.86 -1.58 -1.00
CA ALA A 65 4.81 -0.51 -0.80
C ALA A 65 5.72 -0.74 0.43
N ASN A 66 5.15 -1.19 1.55
CA ASN A 66 5.92 -1.49 2.75
C ASN A 66 6.83 -2.71 2.58
N ILE A 67 6.40 -3.75 1.87
CA ILE A 67 7.26 -4.89 1.53
C ILE A 67 8.46 -4.43 0.69
N TRP A 68 8.23 -3.58 -0.30
CA TRP A 68 9.33 -3.02 -1.09
C TRP A 68 10.25 -2.12 -0.26
N LYS A 69 9.68 -1.31 0.65
CA LYS A 69 10.44 -0.50 1.62
C LYS A 69 11.47 -1.33 2.37
N GLU A 70 11.02 -2.42 2.98
CA GLU A 70 11.90 -3.31 3.75
C GLU A 70 12.97 -3.98 2.87
N LYS A 71 12.60 -4.35 1.65
CA LYS A 71 13.50 -5.02 0.72
C LYS A 71 14.65 -4.14 0.25
N VAL A 72 14.41 -2.82 0.07
CA VAL A 72 15.39 -1.90 -0.56
C VAL A 72 15.84 -0.78 0.36
N ASP A 73 15.44 -0.79 1.61
CA ASP A 73 15.67 0.28 2.59
C ASP A 73 15.16 1.64 2.08
N ALA A 74 13.96 1.67 1.49
CA ALA A 74 13.39 2.89 0.95
C ALA A 74 12.91 3.84 2.06
N VAL A 75 12.94 5.14 1.76
CA VAL A 75 12.33 6.16 2.61
C VAL A 75 10.88 6.34 2.20
N ILE A 76 9.95 6.22 3.17
CA ILE A 76 8.52 6.40 2.93
C ILE A 76 8.06 7.78 3.40
N TYR A 77 7.24 8.41 2.59
CA TYR A 77 6.57 9.67 2.89
C TYR A 77 5.07 9.53 2.72
N GLU A 78 4.35 9.88 3.78
CA GLU A 78 2.90 9.98 3.79
C GLU A 78 2.50 11.44 3.62
N GLY A 79 2.14 11.82 2.40
CA GLY A 79 1.84 13.23 2.09
C GLY A 79 3.09 14.09 1.96
N ILE A 80 2.87 15.39 1.68
CA ILE A 80 3.93 16.26 1.16
C ILE A 80 4.22 17.45 2.07
N SER A 81 3.49 17.60 3.16
CA SER A 81 3.43 18.84 3.95
C SER A 81 4.77 19.33 4.50
N HIS A 82 5.81 18.52 4.49
CA HIS A 82 7.11 18.84 5.10
C HIS A 82 8.32 18.66 4.19
N LEU A 83 8.12 18.31 2.89
CA LEU A 83 9.22 18.07 1.97
C LEU A 83 9.53 19.32 1.14
N THR A 84 10.71 19.86 1.34
CA THR A 84 11.31 20.79 0.39
C THR A 84 12.05 19.99 -0.70
N LEU A 85 12.07 20.48 -1.93
CA LEU A 85 12.85 19.87 -3.01
C LEU A 85 14.31 19.64 -2.59
N GLY A 86 14.92 20.60 -1.90
CA GLY A 86 16.29 20.47 -1.39
C GLY A 86 16.52 19.28 -0.45
N HIS A 87 15.52 18.90 0.34
CA HIS A 87 15.60 17.71 1.19
C HIS A 87 15.54 16.43 0.35
N ILE A 88 14.65 16.40 -0.64
CA ILE A 88 14.50 15.24 -1.55
C ILE A 88 15.79 14.99 -2.34
N TYR A 89 16.47 16.03 -2.80
CA TYR A 89 17.74 15.95 -3.54
C TYR A 89 18.89 15.35 -2.72
N SER A 90 18.83 15.43 -1.41
CA SER A 90 19.85 14.85 -0.52
C SER A 90 19.68 13.34 -0.31
N ILE A 91 18.53 12.77 -0.67
CA ILE A 91 18.20 11.37 -0.39
C ILE A 91 18.71 10.47 -1.51
N LYS A 92 19.71 9.65 -1.19
CA LYS A 92 20.29 8.67 -2.12
C LYS A 92 19.62 7.29 -2.08
N ARG A 93 18.60 7.10 -1.24
CA ARG A 93 17.86 5.86 -1.09
C ARG A 93 16.59 5.90 -1.95
N PRO A 94 16.07 4.73 -2.37
CA PRO A 94 14.77 4.67 -3.03
C PRO A 94 13.67 5.35 -2.21
N LEU A 95 12.70 5.95 -2.88
CA LEU A 95 11.63 6.72 -2.27
C LEU A 95 10.28 6.05 -2.48
N ILE A 96 9.42 6.16 -1.49
CA ILE A 96 8.00 5.79 -1.59
C ILE A 96 7.16 7.01 -1.23
N PHE A 97 6.23 7.34 -2.10
CA PHE A 97 5.21 8.35 -1.81
C PHE A 97 3.84 7.71 -1.77
N GLU A 98 3.26 7.65 -0.57
CA GLU A 98 1.91 7.16 -0.40
C GLU A 98 0.88 8.27 -0.70
N ASN A 99 -0.10 7.92 -1.54
CA ASN A 99 -1.20 8.80 -1.93
C ASN A 99 -0.76 10.16 -2.50
N LEU A 100 0.39 10.20 -3.17
CA LEU A 100 1.00 11.43 -3.67
C LEU A 100 0.03 12.27 -4.51
N ILE A 101 -0.76 11.63 -5.35
CA ILE A 101 -1.56 12.30 -6.39
C ILE A 101 -3.02 12.51 -5.94
N SER A 102 -3.49 11.86 -4.87
CA SER A 102 -4.91 11.88 -4.48
C SER A 102 -5.40 13.23 -3.97
N ASN A 103 -4.51 14.13 -3.54
CA ASN A 103 -4.90 15.35 -2.84
C ASN A 103 -4.66 16.64 -3.63
N HIS A 104 -4.14 16.61 -4.86
CA HIS A 104 -3.85 17.79 -5.73
C HIS A 104 -3.28 19.03 -5.00
N LYS A 105 -2.56 18.82 -3.89
CA LYS A 105 -2.04 19.91 -3.05
C LYS A 105 -0.71 20.47 -3.56
N TRP A 106 -0.07 19.80 -4.52
CA TRP A 106 1.17 20.28 -5.08
C TRP A 106 0.95 21.09 -6.34
N PRO A 107 1.64 22.21 -6.48
CA PRO A 107 1.77 22.85 -7.76
C PRO A 107 2.32 21.86 -8.79
N GLU A 108 1.72 21.83 -9.98
CA GLU A 108 2.08 20.87 -11.01
C GLU A 108 3.54 21.03 -11.46
N GLU A 109 4.03 22.28 -11.41
CA GLU A 109 5.43 22.62 -11.71
C GLU A 109 6.39 21.94 -10.75
N LEU A 110 6.08 21.94 -9.44
CA LEU A 110 6.91 21.26 -8.43
C LEU A 110 6.90 19.73 -8.61
N LEU A 111 5.75 19.15 -8.96
CA LEU A 111 5.68 17.72 -9.28
C LEU A 111 6.53 17.38 -10.51
N PHE A 112 6.47 18.22 -11.54
CA PHE A 112 7.28 18.03 -12.74
C PHE A 112 8.78 18.11 -12.45
N GLU A 113 9.22 19.12 -11.69
CA GLU A 113 10.61 19.25 -11.25
C GLU A 113 11.05 18.05 -10.41
N PHE A 114 10.21 17.62 -9.47
CA PHE A 114 10.48 16.45 -8.63
C PHE A 114 10.69 15.19 -9.46
N PHE A 115 9.77 14.89 -10.40
CA PHE A 115 9.90 13.70 -11.25
C PHE A 115 11.12 13.77 -12.19
N ASN A 116 11.48 14.95 -12.65
CA ASN A 116 12.72 15.15 -13.42
C ASN A 116 13.94 14.85 -12.58
N GLU A 117 13.97 15.30 -11.32
CA GLU A 117 15.10 15.05 -10.42
C GLU A 117 15.26 13.56 -10.10
N ILE A 118 14.16 12.84 -9.82
CA ILE A 118 14.24 11.39 -9.63
C ILE A 118 14.88 10.70 -10.84
N LYS A 119 14.54 11.15 -12.03
CA LYS A 119 15.11 10.58 -13.26
C LYS A 119 16.58 10.94 -13.43
N SER A 120 16.99 12.19 -13.16
CA SER A 120 18.37 12.68 -13.32
C SER A 120 19.31 12.13 -12.26
N SER A 121 18.85 11.97 -11.03
CA SER A 121 19.64 11.42 -9.92
C SER A 121 19.82 9.91 -9.96
N ASN A 122 19.25 9.23 -10.96
CA ASN A 122 19.25 7.78 -11.04
C ASN A 122 18.61 7.09 -9.81
N ASN A 123 17.74 7.78 -9.09
CA ASN A 123 17.01 7.23 -7.96
C ASN A 123 15.73 6.51 -8.42
N TYR A 124 15.11 5.78 -7.51
CA TYR A 124 13.88 5.05 -7.76
C TYR A 124 12.74 5.59 -6.91
N LEU A 125 11.57 5.65 -7.50
CA LEU A 125 10.37 6.16 -6.85
C LEU A 125 9.20 5.19 -7.06
N LEU A 126 8.61 4.75 -5.95
CA LEU A 126 7.33 4.06 -5.94
C LEU A 126 6.25 5.02 -5.46
N ILE A 127 5.20 5.17 -6.23
CA ILE A 127 4.05 6.01 -5.90
C ILE A 127 2.84 5.11 -5.68
N THR A 128 2.02 5.39 -4.67
CA THR A 128 0.69 4.79 -4.57
C THR A 128 -0.40 5.84 -4.83
N CYS A 129 -1.46 5.45 -5.54
CA CYS A 129 -2.60 6.28 -5.87
C CYS A 129 -3.92 5.52 -5.74
N ASN A 130 -5.02 6.21 -5.49
CA ASN A 130 -6.34 5.58 -5.46
C ASN A 130 -6.93 5.38 -6.87
N ASP A 131 -6.49 6.16 -7.84
CA ASP A 131 -6.92 6.09 -9.23
C ASP A 131 -5.73 6.18 -10.20
N ASN A 132 -5.96 5.84 -11.46
CA ASN A 132 -4.95 5.99 -12.50
C ASN A 132 -4.51 7.46 -12.59
N PRO A 133 -3.21 7.76 -12.40
CA PRO A 133 -2.73 9.14 -12.42
C PRO A 133 -2.95 9.84 -13.75
N LEU A 134 -3.14 9.11 -14.86
CA LEU A 134 -3.46 9.68 -16.16
C LEU A 134 -4.92 10.17 -16.28
N LYS A 135 -5.81 9.76 -15.37
CA LYS A 135 -7.20 10.22 -15.33
C LYS A 135 -7.38 11.55 -14.61
N PHE A 136 -6.36 12.03 -13.90
CA PHE A 136 -6.43 13.32 -13.23
C PHE A 136 -6.39 14.47 -14.23
N ARG A 137 -7.08 15.56 -13.90
CA ARG A 137 -7.17 16.75 -14.76
C ARG A 137 -5.93 17.63 -14.60
N TRP A 138 -4.80 17.18 -15.13
CA TRP A 138 -3.58 17.97 -15.17
C TRP A 138 -3.69 19.11 -16.19
N LYS A 139 -3.11 20.26 -15.84
CA LYS A 139 -3.03 21.44 -16.72
C LYS A 139 -1.69 21.49 -17.46
N LEU A 140 -0.62 21.09 -16.79
CA LEU A 140 0.73 21.14 -17.34
C LEU A 140 0.99 19.95 -18.27
N LYS A 141 1.10 20.22 -19.58
CA LYS A 141 1.31 19.19 -20.62
C LYS A 141 2.59 18.36 -20.39
N ASP A 142 3.65 19.01 -19.91
CA ASP A 142 4.92 18.36 -19.64
C ASP A 142 4.81 17.36 -18.48
N LEU A 143 4.00 17.68 -17.46
CA LEU A 143 3.69 16.76 -16.37
C LEU A 143 2.90 15.55 -16.86
N ILE A 144 1.91 15.76 -17.73
CA ILE A 144 1.15 14.66 -18.35
C ILE A 144 2.08 13.72 -19.11
N SER A 145 2.98 14.27 -19.94
CA SER A 145 3.98 13.48 -20.66
C SER A 145 4.87 12.70 -19.71
N ARG A 146 5.30 13.32 -18.61
CA ARG A 146 6.12 12.66 -17.61
C ARG A 146 5.39 11.51 -16.93
N ILE A 147 4.17 11.72 -16.45
CA ILE A 147 3.33 10.68 -15.81
C ILE A 147 3.01 9.54 -16.80
N SER A 148 2.83 9.84 -18.07
CA SER A 148 2.62 8.82 -19.11
C SER A 148 3.84 7.90 -19.29
N SER A 149 5.04 8.39 -18.97
CA SER A 149 6.26 7.59 -19.03
C SER A 149 6.48 6.67 -17.83
N PHE A 150 5.67 6.75 -16.78
CA PHE A 150 5.79 5.87 -15.61
C PHE A 150 5.35 4.44 -15.94
N THR A 151 5.85 3.49 -15.16
CA THR A 151 5.24 2.17 -15.10
C THR A 151 3.98 2.28 -14.24
N ASN A 152 2.80 2.30 -14.87
CA ASN A 152 1.52 2.40 -14.18
C ASN A 152 0.91 1.01 -14.03
N ILE A 153 0.72 0.55 -12.78
CA ILE A 153 0.21 -0.79 -12.47
C ILE A 153 -1.07 -0.67 -11.67
N GLU A 154 -2.13 -1.28 -12.18
CA GLU A 154 -3.41 -1.38 -11.48
C GLU A 154 -3.41 -2.55 -10.50
N ILE A 155 -3.84 -2.29 -9.27
CA ILE A 155 -4.23 -3.33 -8.32
C ILE A 155 -5.75 -3.30 -8.18
N LYS A 156 -6.38 -4.44 -8.44
CA LYS A 156 -7.83 -4.61 -8.28
C LYS A 156 -8.17 -5.02 -6.86
N LEU A 157 -9.45 -4.96 -6.52
CA LEU A 157 -9.95 -5.49 -5.27
C LEU A 157 -9.74 -7.02 -5.21
N PRO A 158 -9.53 -7.60 -4.01
CA PRO A 158 -9.39 -9.03 -3.85
C PRO A 158 -10.67 -9.76 -4.29
N ASP A 159 -10.50 -10.90 -4.94
CA ASP A 159 -11.59 -11.81 -5.25
C ASP A 159 -11.98 -12.67 -4.03
N ASP A 160 -13.08 -13.41 -4.15
CA ASP A 160 -13.60 -14.23 -3.05
C ASP A 160 -12.61 -15.30 -2.59
N GLU A 161 -11.79 -15.85 -3.50
CA GLU A 161 -10.78 -16.83 -3.15
C GLU A 161 -9.64 -16.22 -2.34
N LEU A 162 -9.18 -15.04 -2.73
CA LEU A 162 -8.15 -14.33 -2.00
C LEU A 162 -8.66 -13.88 -0.62
N ILE A 163 -9.91 -13.41 -0.55
CA ILE A 163 -10.56 -13.06 0.73
C ILE A 163 -10.57 -14.26 1.67
N LYS A 164 -11.00 -15.43 1.20
CA LYS A 164 -11.03 -16.67 2.00
C LYS A 164 -9.64 -17.03 2.53
N LYS A 165 -8.62 -16.98 1.67
CA LYS A 165 -7.23 -17.28 2.07
C LYS A 165 -6.71 -16.32 3.14
N ILE A 166 -6.99 -15.02 2.99
CA ILE A 166 -6.56 -14.01 3.96
C ILE A 166 -7.29 -14.20 5.30
N LEU A 167 -8.60 -14.44 5.28
CA LEU A 167 -9.38 -14.70 6.50
C LEU A 167 -8.82 -15.91 7.25
N VAL A 168 -8.67 -17.07 6.57
CA VAL A 168 -8.12 -18.28 7.18
C VAL A 168 -6.77 -18.01 7.84
N LYS A 169 -5.89 -17.28 7.14
CA LYS A 169 -4.57 -16.96 7.67
C LYS A 169 -4.66 -16.04 8.89
N GLN A 170 -5.38 -14.94 8.81
CA GLN A 170 -5.45 -13.96 9.90
C GLN A 170 -6.06 -14.56 11.18
N PHE A 171 -7.05 -15.46 11.04
CA PHE A 171 -7.58 -16.19 12.18
C PHE A 171 -6.58 -17.22 12.73
N SER A 172 -5.88 -17.95 11.84
CA SER A 172 -4.83 -18.88 12.25
C SER A 172 -3.69 -18.17 12.99
N ASP A 173 -3.27 -16.98 12.54
CA ASP A 173 -2.24 -16.18 13.22
C ASP A 173 -2.66 -15.75 14.63
N ARG A 174 -3.98 -15.66 14.87
CA ARG A 174 -4.57 -15.41 16.21
C ARG A 174 -4.90 -16.68 16.99
N GLN A 175 -4.45 -17.83 16.47
CA GLN A 175 -4.74 -19.17 17.05
C GLN A 175 -6.24 -19.51 17.10
N LEU A 176 -7.03 -18.90 16.23
CA LEU A 176 -8.45 -19.18 16.07
C LEU A 176 -8.66 -20.10 14.88
N SER A 177 -9.34 -21.21 15.11
CA SER A 177 -9.78 -22.13 14.05
C SER A 177 -11.25 -21.88 13.74
N LEU A 178 -11.54 -21.46 12.53
CA LEU A 178 -12.92 -21.25 12.09
C LEU A 178 -13.39 -22.39 11.19
N ASP A 179 -14.67 -22.70 11.30
CA ASP A 179 -15.30 -23.65 10.39
C ASP A 179 -15.29 -23.10 8.94
N LYS A 180 -15.09 -24.01 8.00
CA LYS A 180 -15.10 -23.70 6.56
C LYS A 180 -16.40 -23.02 6.13
N GLN A 181 -17.54 -23.45 6.67
CA GLN A 181 -18.84 -22.86 6.38
C GLN A 181 -18.93 -21.39 6.84
N PHE A 182 -18.31 -21.08 7.98
CA PHE A 182 -18.26 -19.73 8.51
C PHE A 182 -17.38 -18.80 7.66
N ILE A 183 -16.21 -19.28 7.22
CA ILE A 183 -15.33 -18.55 6.29
C ILE A 183 -16.08 -18.27 4.97
N GLU A 184 -16.80 -19.25 4.45
CA GLU A 184 -17.56 -19.09 3.23
C GLU A 184 -18.70 -18.09 3.38
N TYR A 185 -19.42 -18.13 4.50
CA TYR A 185 -20.48 -17.19 4.84
C TYR A 185 -19.97 -15.74 4.90
N ILE A 186 -18.87 -15.50 5.59
CA ILE A 186 -18.26 -14.17 5.71
C ILE A 186 -17.75 -13.69 4.35
N SER A 187 -17.02 -14.52 3.61
CA SER A 187 -16.40 -14.11 2.35
C SER A 187 -17.39 -13.64 1.29
N GLN A 188 -18.63 -14.13 1.33
CA GLN A 188 -19.70 -13.72 0.42
C GLN A 188 -20.40 -12.40 0.80
N ARG A 189 -20.23 -11.94 2.06
CA ARG A 189 -20.97 -10.79 2.62
C ARG A 189 -20.07 -9.60 2.98
N ILE A 190 -18.80 -9.85 3.08
CA ILE A 190 -17.82 -8.81 3.37
C ILE A 190 -17.56 -7.95 2.13
N GLU A 191 -17.32 -6.67 2.34
CA GLU A 191 -16.79 -5.81 1.27
C GLU A 191 -15.44 -6.34 0.77
N ARG A 192 -15.25 -6.35 -0.54
CA ARG A 192 -14.02 -6.84 -1.17
C ARG A 192 -12.87 -5.86 -0.97
N SER A 193 -12.39 -5.75 0.27
CA SER A 193 -11.23 -4.93 0.60
C SER A 193 -10.43 -5.53 1.74
N TYR A 194 -9.12 -5.32 1.74
CA TYR A 194 -8.27 -5.73 2.87
C TYR A 194 -8.67 -5.02 4.18
N LEU A 195 -9.21 -3.80 4.08
CA LEU A 195 -9.70 -3.08 5.26
C LEU A 195 -10.89 -3.78 5.89
N ALA A 196 -11.87 -4.19 5.07
CA ALA A 196 -13.05 -4.91 5.56
C ALA A 196 -12.68 -6.27 6.17
N ILE A 197 -11.72 -6.99 5.55
CA ILE A 197 -11.19 -8.24 6.11
C ILE A 197 -10.59 -8.00 7.49
N ASN A 198 -9.72 -7.01 7.63
CA ASN A 198 -9.08 -6.68 8.91
C ASN A 198 -10.14 -6.32 9.97
N ASN A 199 -11.12 -5.48 9.61
CA ASN A 199 -12.19 -5.10 10.55
C ASN A 199 -12.98 -6.29 11.07
N VAL A 200 -13.31 -7.25 10.20
CA VAL A 200 -14.03 -8.47 10.61
C VAL A 200 -13.18 -9.32 11.56
N VAL A 201 -11.90 -9.46 11.26
CA VAL A 201 -10.97 -10.25 12.09
C VAL A 201 -10.68 -9.55 13.43
N ASP A 202 -10.80 -8.23 13.51
CA ASP A 202 -10.61 -7.45 14.75
C ASP A 202 -11.86 -7.46 15.65
N ILE A 203 -13.05 -7.72 15.08
CA ILE A 203 -14.33 -7.78 15.82
C ILE A 203 -14.58 -9.15 16.44
N ILE A 204 -14.09 -10.21 15.82
CA ILE A 204 -14.26 -11.60 16.28
C ILE A 204 -13.13 -12.01 17.18
#